data_d476d10069dfa673a6950ef1f08474e4
#
_entry.id   d476d10069dfa673a6950ef1f08474e4
#
_cell.length_a   1.000
_cell.length_b   1.000
_cell.length_c   1.000
_cell.angle_alpha   90.00
_cell.angle_beta   90.00
_cell.angle_gamma   90.00
#
_symmetry.space_group_name_H-M   'P 1'
#
loop_
_entity.id
_entity.type
_entity.pdbx_description
1 polymer ?
#
loop_
_entity_poly.entity_id
_entity_poly.type
_entity_poly.pdbx_seq_one_letter_code
_entity_poly.pdbx_strand_id
1 'polypeptide(L)'
;NVISPTWFYLNDNNGGIKTLASSDYVTYAHQHNVEVWALVSNLENPDVDTTQVMTHTSTRENLTNNLISAAIQYDLDDINVDMEALSTDAGEGYIQFIRELSIKCKKNDIVLSVDNYVPSSYTAFYNRKEQSCFADYIIIMGYDEHYKGSEEAGSVASIDFVKNGIKNTLKEVPAEQTILALPFYTRLWAETTGEDKKVTVTSEVVKMNNQQTVVNNSGASPKWSDKYGQYYIEYQKDGKTYKMWMEESKSIEQKLKAAKKAKIAGTSVWKLGMEDPTVWDTIIKYVN
;
A
#
# COMPACT_ATOMS: atom_id res chain seq x y z
N ASN A 1 10.13 -15.14 -0.42
CA ASN A 1 10.39 -13.76 -0.84
C ASN A 1 9.58 -13.44 -2.10
N VAL A 2 8.97 -12.28 -2.13
CA VAL A 2 8.03 -11.87 -3.16
C VAL A 2 8.42 -10.49 -3.69
N ILE A 3 8.23 -10.25 -5.00
CA ILE A 3 8.24 -8.94 -5.62
C ILE A 3 6.87 -8.68 -6.25
N SER A 4 6.27 -7.51 -5.98
CA SER A 4 4.96 -7.13 -6.53
C SER A 4 5.10 -5.90 -7.45
N PRO A 5 5.36 -6.10 -8.75
CA PRO A 5 5.45 -5.00 -9.69
C PRO A 5 4.05 -4.51 -10.09
N THR A 6 3.87 -3.18 -10.18
CA THR A 6 2.65 -2.56 -10.71
C THR A 6 2.63 -2.70 -12.22
N TRP A 7 2.10 -3.82 -12.71
CA TRP A 7 2.17 -4.20 -14.12
C TRP A 7 0.86 -4.14 -14.87
N PHE A 8 -0.25 -4.28 -14.16
CA PHE A 8 -1.57 -4.25 -14.78
C PHE A 8 -2.36 -3.05 -14.30
N TYR A 9 -3.14 -2.47 -15.18
CA TYR A 9 -4.12 -1.47 -14.82
C TYR A 9 -5.32 -1.48 -15.76
N LEU A 10 -6.46 -1.05 -15.24
CA LEU A 10 -7.68 -0.92 -16.02
C LEU A 10 -7.45 0.03 -17.20
N ASN A 11 -7.82 -0.40 -18.40
CA ASN A 11 -7.61 0.35 -19.63
C ASN A 11 -8.90 0.94 -20.21
N ASP A 12 -10.03 0.30 -19.96
CA ASP A 12 -11.34 0.71 -20.45
C ASP A 12 -12.48 0.24 -19.56
N ASN A 13 -13.69 0.73 -19.81
CA ASN A 13 -14.91 0.40 -19.07
C ASN A 13 -15.48 -1.00 -19.35
N ASN A 14 -14.87 -1.78 -20.22
CA ASN A 14 -15.28 -3.14 -20.55
C ASN A 14 -14.45 -4.21 -19.81
N GLY A 15 -13.56 -3.81 -18.90
CA GLY A 15 -12.68 -4.72 -18.17
C GLY A 15 -11.41 -5.09 -18.94
N GLY A 16 -11.01 -4.30 -19.92
CA GLY A 16 -9.71 -4.39 -20.59
C GLY A 16 -8.58 -3.98 -19.63
N ILE A 17 -7.43 -4.62 -19.78
CA ILE A 17 -6.23 -4.26 -19.03
C ILE A 17 -5.11 -3.82 -19.95
N LYS A 18 -4.29 -2.90 -19.47
CA LYS A 18 -2.97 -2.62 -20.02
C LYS A 18 -1.92 -3.32 -19.19
N THR A 19 -0.87 -3.84 -19.85
CA THR A 19 0.19 -4.58 -19.17
C THR A 19 1.57 -3.97 -19.45
N LEU A 20 2.41 -4.00 -18.41
CA LEU A 20 3.86 -3.73 -18.45
C LEU A 20 4.67 -5.00 -18.13
N ALA A 21 4.02 -6.16 -18.02
CA ALA A 21 4.64 -7.41 -17.62
C ALA A 21 5.76 -7.83 -18.59
N SER A 22 6.78 -8.47 -18.03
CA SER A 22 7.99 -8.91 -18.76
C SER A 22 8.32 -10.35 -18.36
N SER A 23 8.29 -11.25 -19.32
CA SER A 23 8.69 -12.66 -19.11
C SER A 23 10.16 -12.80 -18.70
N ASP A 24 11.05 -11.93 -19.22
CA ASP A 24 12.46 -11.94 -18.83
C ASP A 24 12.62 -11.58 -17.34
N TYR A 25 11.82 -10.62 -16.86
CA TYR A 25 11.83 -10.25 -15.45
C TYR A 25 11.35 -11.40 -14.56
N VAL A 26 10.24 -12.05 -14.92
CA VAL A 26 9.70 -13.21 -14.19
C VAL A 26 10.72 -14.35 -14.17
N THR A 27 11.28 -14.68 -15.32
CA THR A 27 12.34 -15.72 -15.43
C THR A 27 13.52 -15.40 -14.50
N TYR A 28 13.97 -14.13 -14.49
CA TYR A 28 15.06 -13.71 -13.61
C TYR A 28 14.69 -13.83 -12.13
N ALA A 29 13.47 -13.42 -11.74
CA ALA A 29 12.99 -13.54 -10.36
C ALA A 29 12.94 -15.01 -9.90
N HIS A 30 12.36 -15.90 -10.71
CA HIS A 30 12.27 -17.33 -10.41
C HIS A 30 13.64 -18.00 -10.30
N GLN A 31 14.62 -17.62 -11.15
CA GLN A 31 16.00 -18.09 -11.02
C GLN A 31 16.65 -17.72 -9.69
N HIS A 32 16.13 -16.70 -9.00
CA HIS A 32 16.59 -16.25 -7.69
C HIS A 32 15.66 -16.67 -6.54
N ASN A 33 14.72 -17.59 -6.78
CA ASN A 33 13.71 -18.05 -5.83
C ASN A 33 12.86 -16.90 -5.26
N VAL A 34 12.46 -15.96 -6.12
CA VAL A 34 11.56 -14.85 -5.81
C VAL A 34 10.28 -15.02 -6.62
N GLU A 35 9.14 -15.08 -5.94
CA GLU A 35 7.83 -15.09 -6.57
C GLU A 35 7.46 -13.71 -7.13
N VAL A 36 6.68 -13.69 -8.19
CA VAL A 36 6.21 -12.46 -8.83
C VAL A 36 4.69 -12.34 -8.67
N TRP A 37 4.29 -11.43 -7.81
CA TRP A 37 2.90 -11.09 -7.51
C TRP A 37 2.52 -9.84 -8.29
N ALA A 38 1.97 -10.00 -9.48
CA ALA A 38 1.73 -8.85 -10.34
C ALA A 38 0.53 -8.02 -9.88
N LEU A 39 0.78 -6.76 -9.54
CA LEU A 39 -0.25 -5.85 -9.05
C LEU A 39 -1.09 -5.29 -10.21
N VAL A 40 -2.42 -5.29 -10.01
CA VAL A 40 -3.40 -4.63 -10.86
C VAL A 40 -4.03 -3.45 -10.12
N SER A 41 -3.97 -2.27 -10.74
CA SER A 41 -4.50 -1.00 -10.19
C SER A 41 -5.57 -0.39 -11.10
N ASN A 42 -6.35 0.52 -10.55
CA ASN A 42 -7.37 1.29 -11.27
C ASN A 42 -7.07 2.79 -11.36
N LEU A 43 -5.92 3.25 -10.84
CA LEU A 43 -5.64 4.69 -10.72
C LEU A 43 -4.95 5.31 -11.93
N GLU A 44 -4.33 4.52 -12.81
CA GLU A 44 -3.48 5.01 -13.89
C GLU A 44 -4.26 5.60 -15.06
N ASN A 45 -5.50 5.17 -15.28
CA ASN A 45 -6.35 5.69 -16.34
C ASN A 45 -7.59 6.38 -15.75
N PRO A 46 -7.60 7.71 -15.64
CA PRO A 46 -8.71 8.46 -15.05
C PRO A 46 -10.00 8.43 -15.88
N ASP A 47 -9.94 7.98 -17.14
CA ASP A 47 -11.11 7.88 -18.02
C ASP A 47 -11.91 6.58 -17.78
N VAL A 48 -11.40 5.66 -16.94
CA VAL A 48 -12.11 4.43 -16.60
C VAL A 48 -13.02 4.62 -15.40
N ASP A 49 -14.30 4.34 -15.59
CA ASP A 49 -15.26 4.23 -14.50
C ASP A 49 -15.16 2.85 -13.84
N THR A 50 -14.36 2.78 -12.78
CA THR A 50 -14.17 1.53 -12.01
C THR A 50 -15.48 1.00 -11.43
N THR A 51 -16.43 1.88 -11.08
CA THR A 51 -17.77 1.47 -10.60
C THR A 51 -18.52 0.71 -11.68
N GLN A 52 -18.50 1.19 -12.91
CA GLN A 52 -19.08 0.49 -14.05
C GLN A 52 -18.43 -0.88 -14.25
N VAL A 53 -17.10 -0.95 -14.21
CA VAL A 53 -16.36 -2.22 -14.38
C VAL A 53 -16.76 -3.23 -13.31
N MET A 54 -16.89 -2.80 -12.05
CA MET A 54 -17.20 -3.69 -10.92
C MET A 54 -18.66 -4.11 -10.86
N THR A 55 -19.61 -3.28 -11.28
CA THR A 55 -21.05 -3.54 -11.11
C THR A 55 -21.67 -4.40 -12.22
N HIS A 56 -21.06 -4.49 -13.40
CA HIS A 56 -21.58 -5.27 -14.52
C HIS A 56 -20.89 -6.64 -14.63
N THR A 57 -21.67 -7.70 -14.79
CA THR A 57 -21.16 -9.07 -14.88
C THR A 57 -20.23 -9.28 -16.06
N SER A 58 -20.58 -8.75 -17.24
CA SER A 58 -19.76 -8.91 -18.46
C SER A 58 -18.39 -8.23 -18.35
N THR A 59 -18.33 -7.07 -17.70
CA THR A 59 -17.06 -6.33 -17.53
C THR A 59 -16.16 -7.01 -16.50
N ARG A 60 -16.72 -7.52 -15.39
CA ARG A 60 -15.97 -8.34 -14.43
C ARG A 60 -15.47 -9.64 -15.07
N GLU A 61 -16.31 -10.30 -15.88
CA GLU A 61 -15.92 -11.52 -16.58
C GLU A 61 -14.73 -11.25 -17.52
N ASN A 62 -14.79 -10.17 -18.29
CA ASN A 62 -13.69 -9.76 -19.17
C ASN A 62 -12.42 -9.44 -18.35
N LEU A 63 -12.53 -8.65 -17.28
CA LEU A 63 -11.39 -8.29 -16.44
C LEU A 63 -10.73 -9.54 -15.84
N THR A 64 -11.52 -10.43 -15.24
CA THR A 64 -10.97 -11.66 -14.63
C THR A 64 -10.36 -12.60 -15.68
N ASN A 65 -10.94 -12.70 -16.89
CA ASN A 65 -10.35 -13.48 -17.98
C ASN A 65 -9.03 -12.89 -18.46
N ASN A 66 -8.95 -11.55 -18.61
CA ASN A 66 -7.73 -10.86 -19.04
C ASN A 66 -6.60 -11.03 -18.01
N LEU A 67 -6.90 -10.91 -16.71
CA LEU A 67 -5.94 -11.09 -15.63
C LEU A 67 -5.39 -12.51 -15.59
N ILE A 68 -6.25 -13.53 -15.64
CA ILE A 68 -5.82 -14.94 -15.66
C ILE A 68 -5.02 -15.27 -16.92
N SER A 69 -5.47 -14.80 -18.08
CA SER A 69 -4.74 -15.01 -19.33
C SER A 69 -3.33 -14.40 -19.28
N ALA A 70 -3.21 -13.21 -18.70
CA ALA A 70 -1.91 -12.56 -18.50
C ALA A 70 -1.05 -13.31 -17.46
N ALA A 71 -1.63 -13.74 -16.35
CA ALA A 71 -0.90 -14.50 -15.33
C ALA A 71 -0.32 -15.80 -15.91
N ILE A 72 -1.10 -16.55 -16.68
CA ILE A 72 -0.62 -17.76 -17.37
C ILE A 72 0.44 -17.42 -18.42
N GLN A 73 0.21 -16.38 -19.22
CA GLN A 73 1.13 -15.99 -20.31
C GLN A 73 2.53 -15.60 -19.77
N TYR A 74 2.58 -14.93 -18.63
CA TYR A 74 3.82 -14.42 -18.04
C TYR A 74 4.38 -15.31 -16.93
N ASP A 75 3.75 -16.46 -16.62
CA ASP A 75 4.17 -17.39 -15.56
C ASP A 75 4.22 -16.71 -14.17
N LEU A 76 3.13 -15.99 -13.83
CA LEU A 76 3.02 -15.27 -12.56
C LEU A 76 2.56 -16.20 -11.42
N ASP A 77 3.05 -15.93 -10.22
CA ASP A 77 2.70 -16.70 -9.02
C ASP A 77 1.41 -16.20 -8.36
N ASP A 78 1.11 -14.89 -8.50
CA ASP A 78 -0.03 -14.23 -7.86
C ASP A 78 -0.58 -13.12 -8.74
N ILE A 79 -1.87 -12.81 -8.50
CA ILE A 79 -2.51 -11.56 -8.92
C ILE A 79 -2.78 -10.74 -7.66
N ASN A 80 -2.03 -9.65 -7.48
CA ASN A 80 -2.22 -8.70 -6.39
C ASN A 80 -3.21 -7.61 -6.81
N VAL A 81 -4.37 -7.56 -6.16
CA VAL A 81 -5.45 -6.62 -6.49
C VAL A 81 -5.34 -5.37 -5.63
N ASP A 82 -5.08 -4.22 -6.26
CA ASP A 82 -4.99 -2.91 -5.62
C ASP A 82 -6.01 -1.94 -6.24
N MET A 83 -7.28 -2.06 -5.82
CA MET A 83 -8.36 -1.19 -6.27
C MET A 83 -8.64 -0.12 -5.24
N GLU A 84 -8.21 1.09 -5.54
CA GLU A 84 -8.31 2.22 -4.63
C GLU A 84 -9.42 3.21 -5.03
N ALA A 85 -9.77 4.11 -4.10
CA ALA A 85 -10.74 5.18 -4.30
C ALA A 85 -12.09 4.73 -4.89
N LEU A 86 -12.50 3.49 -4.58
CA LEU A 86 -13.80 2.98 -5.01
C LEU A 86 -14.94 3.77 -4.38
N SER A 87 -16.04 3.94 -5.14
CA SER A 87 -17.29 4.43 -4.57
C SER A 87 -17.97 3.32 -3.75
N THR A 88 -18.83 3.72 -2.81
CA THR A 88 -19.66 2.75 -2.06
C THR A 88 -20.56 1.91 -2.97
N ASP A 89 -20.96 2.45 -4.11
CA ASP A 89 -21.80 1.76 -5.09
C ASP A 89 -21.08 0.60 -5.78
N ALA A 90 -19.76 0.64 -5.82
CA ALA A 90 -18.93 -0.45 -6.34
C ALA A 90 -18.77 -1.62 -5.36
N GLY A 91 -19.05 -1.44 -4.07
CA GLY A 91 -18.66 -2.36 -3.00
C GLY A 91 -19.11 -3.80 -3.21
N GLU A 92 -20.39 -4.04 -3.49
CA GLU A 92 -20.91 -5.40 -3.74
C GLU A 92 -20.31 -6.00 -5.03
N GLY A 93 -20.19 -5.19 -6.08
CA GLY A 93 -19.57 -5.61 -7.34
C GLY A 93 -18.09 -5.95 -7.18
N TYR A 94 -17.38 -5.19 -6.35
CA TYR A 94 -15.98 -5.46 -6.02
C TYR A 94 -15.80 -6.80 -5.29
N ILE A 95 -16.61 -7.09 -4.29
CA ILE A 95 -16.60 -8.39 -3.62
C ILE A 95 -16.91 -9.53 -4.60
N GLN A 96 -17.87 -9.31 -5.49
CA GLN A 96 -18.19 -10.30 -6.52
C GLN A 96 -17.02 -10.51 -7.49
N PHE A 97 -16.30 -9.44 -7.86
CA PHE A 97 -15.07 -9.53 -8.66
C PHE A 97 -14.02 -10.41 -7.97
N ILE A 98 -13.76 -10.18 -6.67
CA ILE A 98 -12.81 -11.01 -5.89
C ILE A 98 -13.23 -12.49 -5.87
N ARG A 99 -14.51 -12.79 -5.69
CA ARG A 99 -15.04 -14.16 -5.76
C ARG A 99 -14.80 -14.80 -7.12
N GLU A 100 -15.16 -14.10 -8.19
CA GLU A 100 -15.01 -14.58 -9.57
C GLU A 100 -13.54 -14.83 -9.92
N LEU A 101 -12.67 -13.90 -9.53
CA LEU A 101 -11.23 -14.02 -9.74
C LEU A 101 -10.64 -15.18 -8.94
N SER A 102 -11.01 -15.34 -7.66
CA SER A 102 -10.48 -16.41 -6.80
C SER A 102 -10.76 -17.81 -7.35
N ILE A 103 -11.95 -18.03 -7.94
CA ILE A 103 -12.28 -19.31 -8.56
C ILE A 103 -11.35 -19.61 -9.73
N LYS A 104 -11.03 -18.60 -10.52
CA LYS A 104 -10.13 -18.72 -11.67
C LYS A 104 -8.68 -18.89 -11.23
N CYS A 105 -8.23 -18.13 -10.23
CA CYS A 105 -6.91 -18.29 -9.62
C CYS A 105 -6.69 -19.73 -9.12
N LYS A 106 -7.60 -20.25 -8.30
CA LYS A 106 -7.53 -21.63 -7.77
C LYS A 106 -7.51 -22.71 -8.83
N LYS A 107 -8.17 -22.50 -9.98
CA LYS A 107 -8.13 -23.46 -11.11
C LYS A 107 -6.81 -23.48 -11.86
N ASN A 108 -5.99 -22.47 -11.68
CA ASN A 108 -4.72 -22.28 -12.38
C ASN A 108 -3.53 -22.23 -11.42
N ASP A 109 -3.71 -22.62 -10.15
CA ASP A 109 -2.68 -22.64 -9.10
C ASP A 109 -2.01 -21.27 -8.91
N ILE A 110 -2.79 -20.17 -9.08
CA ILE A 110 -2.37 -18.79 -8.91
C ILE A 110 -2.86 -18.31 -7.53
N VAL A 111 -2.00 -17.70 -6.74
CA VAL A 111 -2.33 -17.03 -5.48
C VAL A 111 -3.14 -15.77 -5.76
N LEU A 112 -4.03 -15.37 -4.87
CA LEU A 112 -4.77 -14.11 -4.92
C LEU A 112 -4.51 -13.30 -3.66
N SER A 113 -3.92 -12.13 -3.81
CA SER A 113 -3.74 -11.16 -2.74
C SER A 113 -4.52 -9.87 -3.03
N VAL A 114 -4.95 -9.18 -1.97
CA VAL A 114 -5.79 -7.98 -2.10
C VAL A 114 -5.30 -6.89 -1.16
N ASP A 115 -4.93 -5.74 -1.73
CA ASP A 115 -4.56 -4.56 -0.97
C ASP A 115 -5.78 -3.83 -0.43
N ASN A 116 -5.68 -3.35 0.78
CA ASN A 116 -6.75 -2.65 1.48
C ASN A 116 -6.23 -1.50 2.34
N TYR A 117 -7.00 -0.43 2.41
CA TYR A 117 -6.80 0.60 3.42
C TYR A 117 -6.91 0.04 4.85
N VAL A 118 -6.23 0.69 5.79
CA VAL A 118 -6.47 0.46 7.22
C VAL A 118 -7.98 0.58 7.52
N PRO A 119 -8.57 -0.38 8.26
CA PRO A 119 -10.00 -0.37 8.56
C PRO A 119 -10.47 0.92 9.23
N SER A 120 -11.47 1.55 8.62
CA SER A 120 -12.17 2.73 9.12
C SER A 120 -13.66 2.66 8.75
N SER A 121 -14.49 3.57 9.27
CA SER A 121 -15.89 3.66 8.88
C SER A 121 -16.06 3.99 7.37
N TYR A 122 -15.15 4.78 6.81
CA TYR A 122 -15.17 5.16 5.40
C TYR A 122 -14.79 4.02 4.44
N THR A 123 -14.00 3.05 4.92
CA THR A 123 -13.52 1.92 4.13
C THR A 123 -14.23 0.61 4.46
N ALA A 124 -15.29 0.65 5.27
CA ALA A 124 -16.03 -0.54 5.70
C ALA A 124 -16.68 -1.29 4.53
N PHE A 125 -17.11 -0.57 3.47
CA PHE A 125 -17.74 -1.17 2.29
C PHE A 125 -16.80 -2.05 1.46
N TYR A 126 -15.47 -1.95 1.64
CA TYR A 126 -14.51 -2.90 1.09
C TYR A 126 -14.70 -4.32 1.64
N ASN A 127 -15.35 -4.46 2.80
CA ASN A 127 -15.74 -5.75 3.39
C ASN A 127 -14.61 -6.78 3.43
N ARG A 128 -13.50 -6.45 4.08
CA ARG A 128 -12.30 -7.29 4.21
C ARG A 128 -12.58 -8.68 4.75
N LYS A 129 -13.60 -8.80 5.61
CA LYS A 129 -14.06 -10.10 6.12
C LYS A 129 -14.54 -11.02 4.99
N GLU A 130 -15.30 -10.49 4.05
CA GLU A 130 -15.78 -11.27 2.91
C GLU A 130 -14.65 -11.54 1.92
N GLN A 131 -13.76 -10.55 1.69
CA GLN A 131 -12.57 -10.76 0.86
C GLN A 131 -11.72 -11.93 1.37
N SER A 132 -11.50 -12.04 2.70
CA SER A 132 -10.69 -13.09 3.30
C SER A 132 -11.28 -14.50 3.16
N CYS A 133 -12.55 -14.62 2.78
CA CYS A 133 -13.15 -15.92 2.43
C CYS A 133 -12.69 -16.44 1.05
N PHE A 134 -12.15 -15.57 0.20
CA PHE A 134 -11.82 -15.87 -1.19
C PHE A 134 -10.36 -15.66 -1.52
N ALA A 135 -9.75 -14.60 -1.02
CA ALA A 135 -8.33 -14.30 -1.21
C ALA A 135 -7.44 -15.14 -0.28
N ASP A 136 -6.23 -15.43 -0.72
CA ASP A 136 -5.23 -16.12 0.08
C ASP A 136 -4.57 -15.15 1.07
N TYR A 137 -4.36 -13.89 0.66
CA TYR A 137 -3.82 -12.84 1.52
C TYR A 137 -4.59 -11.53 1.40
N ILE A 138 -4.69 -10.83 2.54
CA ILE A 138 -5.20 -9.46 2.65
C ILE A 138 -4.04 -8.58 3.12
N ILE A 139 -3.61 -7.68 2.25
CA ILE A 139 -2.52 -6.75 2.51
C ILE A 139 -3.10 -5.44 3.02
N ILE A 140 -2.69 -4.99 4.19
CA ILE A 140 -3.15 -3.73 4.77
C ILE A 140 -2.10 -2.65 4.56
N MET A 141 -2.45 -1.62 3.83
CA MET A 141 -1.62 -0.44 3.60
C MET A 141 -1.46 0.35 4.90
N GLY A 142 -0.43 0.02 5.70
CA GLY A 142 -0.14 0.62 6.99
C GLY A 142 0.53 1.99 6.88
N TYR A 143 0.06 2.80 5.93
CA TYR A 143 0.56 4.14 5.62
C TYR A 143 -0.56 5.06 5.13
N ASP A 144 -0.19 6.29 4.75
CA ASP A 144 -1.10 7.37 4.39
C ASP A 144 -2.11 7.73 5.51
N GLU A 145 -1.66 7.64 6.79
CA GLU A 145 -2.38 8.21 7.93
C GLU A 145 -2.65 9.71 7.69
N HIS A 146 -1.63 10.43 7.20
CA HIS A 146 -1.74 11.76 6.62
C HIS A 146 -1.15 11.72 5.21
N TYR A 147 -1.91 12.22 4.24
CA TYR A 147 -1.61 12.15 2.81
C TYR A 147 -1.75 13.50 2.12
N LYS A 148 -1.43 13.60 0.84
CA LYS A 148 -1.61 14.84 0.07
C LYS A 148 -3.07 15.29 0.10
N GLY A 149 -3.31 16.47 0.64
CA GLY A 149 -4.66 17.03 0.82
C GLY A 149 -5.21 16.93 2.25
N SER A 150 -4.47 16.30 3.18
CA SER A 150 -4.81 16.39 4.62
C SER A 150 -4.83 17.84 5.09
N GLU A 151 -5.80 18.17 5.93
CA GLU A 151 -5.97 19.53 6.50
C GLU A 151 -4.87 19.89 7.48
N GLU A 152 -4.25 18.89 8.10
CA GLU A 152 -3.19 19.03 9.09
C GLU A 152 -1.93 18.27 8.67
N ALA A 153 -0.77 18.79 9.04
CA ALA A 153 0.50 18.09 8.90
C ALA A 153 0.58 16.93 9.91
N GLY A 154 1.02 15.76 9.46
CA GLY A 154 1.13 14.59 10.32
C GLY A 154 2.03 13.50 9.79
N SER A 155 2.20 12.44 10.59
CA SER A 155 2.91 11.24 10.20
C SER A 155 2.19 10.52 9.07
N VAL A 156 2.94 9.92 8.15
CA VAL A 156 2.42 9.01 7.13
C VAL A 156 2.01 7.66 7.76
N ALA A 157 2.71 7.23 8.82
CA ALA A 157 2.48 5.95 9.46
C ALA A 157 2.98 5.96 10.92
N SER A 158 2.23 6.61 11.81
CA SER A 158 2.57 6.58 13.25
C SER A 158 2.44 5.16 13.82
N ILE A 159 3.17 4.89 14.90
CA ILE A 159 3.14 3.55 15.52
C ILE A 159 1.74 3.18 16.04
N ASP A 160 0.97 4.14 16.51
CA ASP A 160 -0.39 3.89 16.99
C ASP A 160 -1.36 3.65 15.83
N PHE A 161 -1.22 4.36 14.71
CA PHE A 161 -1.96 4.08 13.49
C PHE A 161 -1.73 2.65 13.02
N VAL A 162 -0.47 2.22 12.92
CA VAL A 162 -0.11 0.85 12.50
C VAL A 162 -0.65 -0.20 13.47
N LYS A 163 -0.47 -0.03 14.79
CA LYS A 163 -1.00 -0.97 15.79
C LYS A 163 -2.52 -1.07 15.75
N ASN A 164 -3.22 0.07 15.61
CA ASN A 164 -4.67 0.09 15.50
C ASN A 164 -5.13 -0.51 14.17
N GLY A 165 -4.40 -0.28 13.08
CA GLY A 165 -4.62 -0.91 11.78
C GLY A 165 -4.59 -2.42 11.90
N ILE A 166 -3.51 -3.00 12.42
CA ILE A 166 -3.39 -4.45 12.67
C ILE A 166 -4.54 -4.94 13.54
N LYS A 167 -4.76 -4.31 14.70
CA LYS A 167 -5.81 -4.71 15.66
C LYS A 167 -7.20 -4.73 15.02
N ASN A 168 -7.53 -3.74 14.21
CA ASN A 168 -8.83 -3.65 13.57
C ASN A 168 -8.96 -4.64 12.42
N THR A 169 -7.90 -4.85 11.65
CA THR A 169 -7.88 -5.87 10.59
C THR A 169 -8.12 -7.27 11.14
N LEU A 170 -7.50 -7.62 12.25
CA LEU A 170 -7.65 -8.94 12.88
C LEU A 170 -9.04 -9.20 13.49
N LYS A 171 -9.94 -8.23 13.48
CA LYS A 171 -11.37 -8.46 13.77
C LYS A 171 -12.14 -9.01 12.57
N GLU A 172 -11.60 -8.81 11.37
CA GLU A 172 -12.23 -9.11 10.10
C GLU A 172 -11.51 -10.23 9.34
N VAL A 173 -10.17 -10.31 9.45
CA VAL A 173 -9.27 -11.16 8.66
C VAL A 173 -8.44 -12.04 9.59
N PRO A 174 -8.26 -13.35 9.31
CA PRO A 174 -7.33 -14.22 10.03
C PRO A 174 -5.90 -13.70 10.00
N ALA A 175 -5.15 -13.91 11.08
CA ALA A 175 -3.77 -13.42 11.18
C ALA A 175 -2.86 -14.05 10.12
N GLU A 176 -3.04 -15.32 9.84
CA GLU A 176 -2.30 -16.09 8.84
C GLU A 176 -2.56 -15.67 7.38
N GLN A 177 -3.59 -14.85 7.14
CA GLN A 177 -3.88 -14.25 5.84
C GLN A 177 -3.52 -12.75 5.79
N THR A 178 -3.15 -12.14 6.91
CA THR A 178 -2.89 -10.70 7.01
C THR A 178 -1.43 -10.38 6.72
N ILE A 179 -1.17 -9.48 5.78
CA ILE A 179 0.15 -8.87 5.50
C ILE A 179 0.07 -7.38 5.80
N LEU A 180 1.10 -6.82 6.44
CA LEU A 180 1.20 -5.39 6.71
C LEU A 180 2.16 -4.72 5.74
N ALA A 181 1.67 -3.80 4.92
CA ALA A 181 2.51 -2.95 4.07
C ALA A 181 3.02 -1.73 4.84
N LEU A 182 4.32 -1.45 4.72
CA LEU A 182 5.04 -0.38 5.39
C LEU A 182 5.60 0.63 4.38
N PRO A 183 5.67 1.94 4.71
CA PRO A 183 6.17 2.95 3.79
C PRO A 183 7.70 3.05 3.82
N PHE A 184 8.31 3.17 2.63
CA PHE A 184 9.70 3.63 2.47
C PHE A 184 9.76 5.11 2.08
N TYR A 185 8.78 5.87 2.52
CA TYR A 185 8.67 7.31 2.31
C TYR A 185 8.01 8.00 3.50
N THR A 186 8.16 9.29 3.54
CA THR A 186 7.41 10.20 4.40
C THR A 186 6.97 11.42 3.61
N ARG A 187 6.45 12.44 4.30
CA ARG A 187 6.12 13.74 3.71
C ARG A 187 6.82 14.87 4.45
N LEU A 188 7.36 15.80 3.66
CA LEU A 188 7.74 17.12 4.14
C LEU A 188 6.53 18.02 3.99
N TRP A 189 6.02 18.47 5.11
CA TRP A 189 4.88 19.36 5.20
C TRP A 189 5.33 20.81 5.26
N ALA A 190 4.62 21.71 4.61
CA ALA A 190 4.80 23.15 4.70
C ALA A 190 3.49 23.79 5.12
N GLU A 191 3.48 24.40 6.29
CA GLU A 191 2.38 25.19 6.82
C GLU A 191 2.62 26.68 6.56
N THR A 192 1.63 27.36 6.00
CA THR A 192 1.64 28.81 5.75
C THR A 192 0.47 29.42 6.49
N THR A 193 0.76 30.42 7.34
CA THR A 193 -0.29 31.18 8.03
C THR A 193 -0.62 32.42 7.22
N GLY A 194 -1.85 32.54 6.75
CA GLY A 194 -2.35 33.71 6.05
C GLY A 194 -2.60 34.91 6.97
N GLU A 195 -2.90 36.04 6.38
CA GLU A 195 -3.23 37.27 7.11
C GLU A 195 -4.50 37.13 7.98
N ASP A 196 -5.43 36.27 7.55
CA ASP A 196 -6.63 35.87 8.29
C ASP A 196 -6.36 34.87 9.42
N LYS A 197 -5.07 34.56 9.71
CA LYS A 197 -4.60 33.53 10.64
C LYS A 197 -5.00 32.10 10.28
N LYS A 198 -5.53 31.85 9.11
CA LYS A 198 -5.81 30.51 8.62
C LYS A 198 -4.51 29.84 8.19
N VAL A 199 -4.32 28.60 8.64
CA VAL A 199 -3.18 27.77 8.23
C VAL A 199 -3.57 26.99 7.00
N THR A 200 -2.76 27.05 5.97
CA THR A 200 -2.84 26.18 4.80
C THR A 200 -1.68 25.21 4.83
N VAL A 201 -1.96 23.95 4.45
CA VAL A 201 -0.97 22.86 4.52
C VAL A 201 -0.74 22.32 3.11
N THR A 202 0.53 22.19 2.75
CA THR A 202 0.97 21.50 1.53
C THR A 202 2.01 20.46 1.89
N SER A 203 2.20 19.44 1.04
CA SER A 203 3.23 18.44 1.31
C SER A 203 3.83 17.88 0.03
N GLU A 204 5.06 17.41 0.14
CA GLU A 204 5.76 16.64 -0.87
C GLU A 204 6.25 15.31 -0.29
N VAL A 205 6.33 14.28 -1.14
CA VAL A 205 6.86 12.98 -0.75
C VAL A 205 8.38 13.07 -0.61
N VAL A 206 8.89 12.55 0.49
CA VAL A 206 10.33 12.40 0.74
C VAL A 206 10.65 10.92 0.87
N LYS A 207 11.43 10.40 -0.07
CA LYS A 207 11.91 9.00 -0.04
C LYS A 207 12.77 8.77 1.19
N MET A 208 12.76 7.57 1.74
CA MET A 208 13.56 7.21 2.91
C MET A 208 15.04 7.54 2.71
N ASN A 209 15.61 7.20 1.55
CA ASN A 209 17.01 7.48 1.21
C ASN A 209 17.34 8.97 1.01
N ASN A 210 16.34 9.86 0.98
CA ASN A 210 16.55 11.31 0.80
C ASN A 210 16.26 12.15 2.06
N GLN A 211 15.74 11.53 3.12
CA GLN A 211 15.36 12.25 4.35
C GLN A 211 16.57 12.95 5.01
N GLN A 212 17.73 12.28 5.02
CA GLN A 212 18.94 12.87 5.61
C GLN A 212 19.38 14.14 4.86
N THR A 213 19.17 14.22 3.57
CA THR A 213 19.42 15.44 2.78
C THR A 213 18.50 16.59 3.24
N VAL A 214 17.21 16.29 3.47
CA VAL A 214 16.26 17.28 4.01
C VAL A 214 16.70 17.76 5.39
N VAL A 215 17.09 16.86 6.28
CA VAL A 215 17.60 17.18 7.63
C VAL A 215 18.82 18.10 7.53
N ASN A 216 19.82 17.75 6.74
CA ASN A 216 21.04 18.52 6.58
C ASN A 216 20.76 19.94 6.05
N ASN A 217 19.85 20.07 5.09
CA ASN A 217 19.48 21.34 4.49
C ASN A 217 18.61 22.22 5.40
N SER A 218 17.92 21.62 6.37
CA SER A 218 17.06 22.33 7.30
C SER A 218 17.80 22.97 8.46
N GLY A 219 18.98 22.46 8.80
CA GLY A 219 19.70 22.80 10.03
C GLY A 219 19.01 22.32 11.31
N ALA A 220 17.89 21.60 11.22
CA ALA A 220 17.17 21.04 12.37
C ALA A 220 17.81 19.73 12.83
N SER A 221 17.71 19.45 14.12
CA SER A 221 18.15 18.18 14.71
C SER A 221 16.95 17.26 14.94
N PRO A 222 16.93 16.04 14.38
CA PRO A 222 15.86 15.10 14.60
C PRO A 222 15.72 14.72 16.08
N LYS A 223 14.48 14.72 16.59
CA LYS A 223 14.15 14.32 17.96
C LYS A 223 13.23 13.11 17.90
N TRP A 224 13.56 12.08 18.65
CA TRP A 224 12.69 10.91 18.76
C TRP A 224 11.38 11.26 19.49
N SER A 225 10.28 10.81 18.93
CA SER A 225 8.95 10.95 19.52
C SER A 225 8.37 9.55 19.80
N ASP A 226 8.25 9.19 21.06
CA ASP A 226 7.63 7.91 21.45
C ASP A 226 6.16 7.83 21.04
N LYS A 227 5.48 8.98 20.99
CA LYS A 227 4.08 9.08 20.55
C LYS A 227 3.90 8.60 19.10
N TYR A 228 4.82 8.96 18.22
CA TYR A 228 4.74 8.58 16.81
C TYR A 228 5.57 7.33 16.48
N GLY A 229 6.53 6.97 17.35
CA GLY A 229 7.53 5.94 17.07
C GLY A 229 8.45 6.34 15.92
N GLN A 230 8.77 7.62 15.81
CA GLN A 230 9.51 8.21 14.70
C GLN A 230 10.39 9.37 15.18
N TYR A 231 11.45 9.66 14.45
CA TYR A 231 12.12 10.94 14.57
C TYR A 231 11.30 12.05 13.93
N TYR A 232 11.29 13.22 14.55
CA TYR A 232 10.56 14.41 14.11
C TYR A 232 11.52 15.58 13.95
N ILE A 233 11.35 16.35 12.88
CA ILE A 233 11.97 17.65 12.68
C ILE A 233 10.91 18.71 12.43
N GLU A 234 11.21 19.93 12.91
CA GLU A 234 10.46 21.15 12.60
C GLU A 234 11.43 22.31 12.43
N TYR A 235 11.22 23.14 11.42
CA TYR A 235 12.02 24.33 11.17
C TYR A 235 11.23 25.40 10.44
N GLN A 236 11.72 26.65 10.54
CA GLN A 236 11.16 27.79 9.84
C GLN A 236 12.05 28.15 8.64
N LYS A 237 11.41 28.37 7.48
CA LYS A 237 12.08 28.84 6.28
C LYS A 237 11.10 29.60 5.38
N ASP A 238 11.51 30.75 4.85
CA ASP A 238 10.72 31.53 3.89
C ASP A 238 9.28 31.82 4.36
N GLY A 239 9.11 32.12 5.66
CA GLY A 239 7.82 32.44 6.29
C GLY A 239 6.91 31.23 6.47
N LYS A 240 7.39 30.00 6.28
CA LYS A 240 6.65 28.75 6.46
C LYS A 240 7.23 27.91 7.59
N THR A 241 6.37 27.12 8.22
CA THR A 241 6.78 26.07 9.15
C THR A 241 6.85 24.75 8.40
N TYR A 242 8.02 24.13 8.41
CA TYR A 242 8.22 22.80 7.82
C TYR A 242 8.25 21.73 8.90
N LYS A 243 7.58 20.59 8.63
CA LYS A 243 7.48 19.46 9.56
C LYS A 243 7.70 18.15 8.81
N MET A 244 8.42 17.20 9.42
CA MET A 244 8.60 15.85 8.88
C MET A 244 8.70 14.82 10.01
N TRP A 245 7.92 13.75 9.91
CA TRP A 245 8.05 12.54 10.72
C TRP A 245 8.81 11.51 9.88
N MET A 246 10.01 11.17 10.30
CA MET A 246 10.94 10.37 9.48
C MET A 246 10.59 8.89 9.53
N GLU A 247 10.67 8.24 8.36
CA GLU A 247 10.69 6.79 8.25
C GLU A 247 12.13 6.31 8.08
N GLU A 248 12.61 5.49 9.01
CA GLU A 248 13.97 4.97 9.03
C GLU A 248 14.02 3.64 9.80
N SER A 249 15.17 3.01 9.89
CA SER A 249 15.31 1.67 10.46
C SER A 249 14.67 1.48 11.84
N LYS A 250 14.74 2.48 12.73
CA LYS A 250 14.17 2.37 14.09
C LYS A 250 12.64 2.49 14.07
N SER A 251 12.06 3.35 13.21
CA SER A 251 10.61 3.46 13.05
C SER A 251 10.02 2.20 12.40
N ILE A 252 10.68 1.67 11.38
CA ILE A 252 10.32 0.41 10.73
C ILE A 252 10.41 -0.74 11.74
N GLU A 253 11.44 -0.79 12.58
CA GLU A 253 11.59 -1.82 13.61
C GLU A 253 10.40 -1.83 14.60
N GLN A 254 9.90 -0.66 15.01
CA GLN A 254 8.72 -0.60 15.89
C GLN A 254 7.48 -1.23 15.24
N LYS A 255 7.29 -1.00 13.94
CA LYS A 255 6.17 -1.55 13.16
C LYS A 255 6.31 -3.06 12.95
N LEU A 256 7.53 -3.53 12.64
CA LEU A 256 7.84 -4.96 12.53
C LEU A 256 7.64 -5.71 13.86
N LYS A 257 8.00 -5.10 15.00
CA LYS A 257 7.69 -5.66 16.33
C LYS A 257 6.19 -5.81 16.57
N ALA A 258 5.39 -4.84 16.12
CA ALA A 258 3.93 -4.92 16.22
C ALA A 258 3.36 -6.03 15.33
N ALA A 259 3.83 -6.17 14.09
CA ALA A 259 3.46 -7.24 13.17
C ALA A 259 3.80 -8.63 13.73
N LYS A 260 5.04 -8.82 14.19
CA LYS A 260 5.50 -10.08 14.80
C LYS A 260 4.70 -10.45 16.05
N LYS A 261 4.41 -9.47 16.91
CA LYS A 261 3.56 -9.69 18.10
C LYS A 261 2.14 -10.13 17.75
N ALA A 262 1.61 -9.62 16.66
CA ALA A 262 0.27 -9.96 16.15
C ALA A 262 0.24 -11.31 15.41
N LYS A 263 1.40 -11.90 15.10
CA LYS A 263 1.56 -13.19 14.40
C LYS A 263 0.88 -13.19 13.03
N ILE A 264 0.91 -12.06 12.33
CA ILE A 264 0.39 -11.95 10.97
C ILE A 264 1.30 -12.69 9.99
N ALA A 265 0.80 -12.98 8.78
CA ALA A 265 1.47 -13.76 7.75
C ALA A 265 2.81 -13.15 7.30
N GLY A 266 2.88 -11.83 7.23
CA GLY A 266 4.09 -11.18 6.76
C GLY A 266 4.02 -9.66 6.74
N THR A 267 5.05 -9.08 6.13
CA THR A 267 5.11 -7.64 5.86
C THR A 267 5.54 -7.39 4.43
N SER A 268 5.05 -6.32 3.83
CA SER A 268 5.47 -5.80 2.54
C SER A 268 5.91 -4.34 2.66
N VAL A 269 6.42 -3.75 1.60
CA VAL A 269 6.91 -2.37 1.61
C VAL A 269 6.47 -1.61 0.37
N TRP A 270 6.12 -0.33 0.54
CA TRP A 270 5.86 0.60 -0.54
C TRP A 270 6.88 1.74 -0.50
N LYS A 271 7.82 1.86 -1.42
CA LYS A 271 8.15 0.86 -2.44
C LYS A 271 9.65 0.77 -2.65
N LEU A 272 10.10 -0.29 -3.30
CA LEU A 272 11.51 -0.48 -3.68
C LEU A 272 12.04 0.72 -4.48
N GLY A 273 13.32 1.07 -4.24
CA GLY A 273 13.99 2.24 -4.82
C GLY A 273 13.73 3.54 -4.04
N MET A 274 13.01 3.48 -2.92
CA MET A 274 12.84 4.60 -1.98
C MET A 274 13.58 4.38 -0.65
N GLU A 275 13.99 3.16 -0.37
CA GLU A 275 14.63 2.77 0.89
C GLU A 275 16.04 3.34 1.06
N ASP A 276 16.43 3.54 2.31
CA ASP A 276 17.82 3.52 2.71
C ASP A 276 18.26 2.05 2.82
N PRO A 277 19.33 1.62 2.12
CA PRO A 277 19.73 0.20 2.11
C PRO A 277 19.92 -0.43 3.49
N THR A 278 20.27 0.35 4.51
CA THR A 278 20.47 -0.13 5.88
C THR A 278 19.19 -0.63 6.54
N VAL A 279 18.00 -0.27 6.02
CA VAL A 279 16.72 -0.76 6.56
C VAL A 279 16.59 -2.28 6.43
N TRP A 280 17.21 -2.87 5.42
CA TRP A 280 17.17 -4.32 5.19
C TRP A 280 17.84 -5.10 6.31
N ASP A 281 18.91 -4.57 6.92
CA ASP A 281 19.55 -5.18 8.10
C ASP A 281 18.59 -5.22 9.31
N THR A 282 17.59 -4.35 9.33
CA THR A 282 16.55 -4.35 10.35
C THR A 282 15.44 -5.32 9.98
N ILE A 283 14.93 -5.27 8.75
CA ILE A 283 13.81 -6.11 8.29
C ILE A 283 14.15 -7.59 8.44
N ILE A 284 15.35 -8.02 8.02
CA ILE A 284 15.77 -9.43 8.04
C ILE A 284 15.71 -10.07 9.44
N LYS A 285 15.77 -9.28 10.52
CA LYS A 285 15.66 -9.78 11.91
C LYS A 285 14.24 -10.23 12.28
N TYR A 286 13.26 -9.87 11.49
CA TYR A 286 11.84 -10.08 11.79
C TYR A 286 11.13 -10.97 10.76
N VAL A 287 11.74 -11.19 9.61
CA VAL A 287 11.24 -12.04 8.52
C VAL A 287 11.99 -13.37 8.57
N ASN A 288 11.48 -14.32 9.34
CA ASN A 288 11.90 -15.73 9.35
C ASN A 288 10.71 -16.58 9.76
#